data_6069032efecaf026878c9bcddd2330a1
#
_entry.id   6069032efecaf026878c9bcddd2330a1
#
_cell.length_a   1.000
_cell.length_b   1.000
_cell.length_c   1.000
_cell.angle_alpha   90.00
_cell.angle_beta   90.00
_cell.angle_gamma   90.00
#
_symmetry.space_group_name_H-M   'P 1'
#
loop_
_entity.id
_entity.type
_entity.pdbx_description
1 polymer ?
#
loop_
_entity_poly.entity_id
_entity_poly.type
_entity_poly.pdbx_seq_one_letter_code
_entity_poly.pdbx_strand_id
1 'polypeptide(L)'
;MTQKSSKLTLGMLGKVFGVAFFVYLFFGFMLLPCLNTITQIFTTTDSAGNIDPLAVIRFFFAGNMPSYVMNSLKLAVCLVITVNIVGISIVLLTEYFDIKGAKILRLGYMTTLIYSGVALVTGYLFLYDSDGIMTTWLSGIFPNMDKNWFSGFNAVLFTMTFACTSNHALFLRNAIRAIDYNTVEAARNLGAKPFKVLLKVVFPTLIPTLFSLTVMTFITGLCAMSAPTLLGYD
;
A
#
# COMPACT_ATOMS: atom_id res chain seq x y z
N MET A 1 -10.56 57.11 12.05
CA MET A 1 -9.45 56.14 12.40
C MET A 1 -9.94 54.86 13.07
N THR A 2 -11.10 54.77 13.63
CA THR A 2 -11.67 53.63 14.41
C THR A 2 -12.10 52.41 13.57
N GLN A 3 -12.54 52.61 12.32
CA GLN A 3 -13.06 51.50 11.52
C GLN A 3 -11.97 50.59 10.90
N LYS A 4 -10.75 51.04 10.78
CA LYS A 4 -9.61 50.24 10.27
C LYS A 4 -9.03 49.30 11.36
N SER A 5 -9.13 49.73 12.61
CA SER A 5 -8.69 48.92 13.78
C SER A 5 -9.63 47.73 14.03
N SER A 6 -10.95 47.89 13.88
CA SER A 6 -11.91 46.79 14.13
C SER A 6 -11.84 45.68 13.07
N LYS A 7 -11.55 46.00 11.80
CA LYS A 7 -11.34 44.99 10.75
C LYS A 7 -10.05 44.17 10.94
N LEU A 8 -8.99 44.82 11.49
CA LEU A 8 -7.73 44.14 11.76
C LEU A 8 -7.89 43.14 12.93
N THR A 9 -8.62 43.53 13.98
CA THR A 9 -8.92 42.66 15.13
C THR A 9 -9.82 41.52 14.77
N LEU A 10 -10.84 41.72 13.94
CA LEU A 10 -11.74 40.65 13.48
C LEU A 10 -11.02 39.62 12.60
N GLY A 11 -10.13 40.05 11.71
CA GLY A 11 -9.29 39.18 10.90
C GLY A 11 -8.26 38.40 11.74
N MET A 12 -7.75 38.99 12.80
CA MET A 12 -6.84 38.34 13.73
C MET A 12 -7.54 37.30 14.61
N LEU A 13 -8.76 37.62 15.08
CA LEU A 13 -9.60 36.66 15.81
C LEU A 13 -9.96 35.44 14.93
N GLY A 14 -10.31 35.65 13.65
CA GLY A 14 -10.59 34.57 12.73
C GLY A 14 -9.38 33.63 12.51
N LYS A 15 -8.17 34.20 12.41
CA LYS A 15 -6.94 33.40 12.30
C LYS A 15 -6.66 32.60 13.57
N VAL A 16 -6.80 33.23 14.74
CA VAL A 16 -6.61 32.56 16.04
C VAL A 16 -7.63 31.42 16.23
N PHE A 17 -8.88 31.68 15.91
CA PHE A 17 -9.93 30.65 15.95
C PHE A 17 -9.63 29.51 14.98
N GLY A 18 -9.21 29.79 13.75
CA GLY A 18 -8.80 28.80 12.76
C GLY A 18 -7.66 27.93 13.27
N VAL A 19 -6.59 28.55 13.78
CA VAL A 19 -5.45 27.81 14.36
C VAL A 19 -5.88 26.97 15.57
N ALA A 20 -6.67 27.53 16.47
CA ALA A 20 -7.17 26.79 17.65
C ALA A 20 -8.05 25.59 17.24
N PHE A 21 -8.88 25.74 16.19
CA PHE A 21 -9.69 24.67 15.65
C PHE A 21 -8.83 23.53 15.04
N PHE A 22 -7.79 23.86 14.26
CA PHE A 22 -6.88 22.87 13.71
C PHE A 22 -6.07 22.17 14.81
N VAL A 23 -5.61 22.92 15.81
CA VAL A 23 -4.92 22.36 16.99
C VAL A 23 -5.86 21.39 17.73
N TYR A 24 -7.10 21.78 17.97
CA TYR A 24 -8.10 20.92 18.61
C TYR A 24 -8.35 19.63 17.79
N LEU A 25 -8.50 19.73 16.47
CA LEU A 25 -8.66 18.55 15.60
C LEU A 25 -7.43 17.64 15.68
N PHE A 26 -6.23 18.21 15.59
CA PHE A 26 -5.00 17.42 15.64
C PHE A 26 -4.82 16.71 16.98
N PHE A 27 -4.97 17.43 18.10
CA PHE A 27 -4.84 16.84 19.43
C PHE A 27 -6.01 15.91 19.76
N GLY A 28 -7.24 16.31 19.49
CA GLY A 28 -8.44 15.56 19.84
C GLY A 28 -8.66 14.30 19.01
N PHE A 29 -8.41 14.36 17.71
CA PHE A 29 -8.72 13.24 16.81
C PHE A 29 -7.50 12.42 16.41
N MET A 30 -6.30 12.95 16.51
CA MET A 30 -5.09 12.24 16.12
C MET A 30 -4.26 11.82 17.34
N LEU A 31 -3.89 12.74 18.21
CA LEU A 31 -3.00 12.42 19.33
C LEU A 31 -3.69 11.70 20.48
N LEU A 32 -4.88 12.12 20.89
CA LEU A 32 -5.58 11.49 22.02
C LEU A 32 -5.90 10.00 21.79
N PRO A 33 -6.43 9.55 20.62
CA PRO A 33 -6.64 8.13 20.37
C PRO A 33 -5.33 7.33 20.40
N CYS A 34 -4.24 7.87 19.81
CA CYS A 34 -2.94 7.21 19.84
C CYS A 34 -2.39 7.09 21.27
N LEU A 35 -2.45 8.17 22.06
CA LEU A 35 -2.02 8.15 23.45
C LEU A 35 -2.88 7.21 24.30
N ASN A 36 -4.20 7.18 24.07
CA ASN A 36 -5.10 6.27 24.76
C ASN A 36 -4.77 4.80 24.44
N THR A 37 -4.48 4.48 23.18
CA THR A 37 -4.04 3.13 22.81
C THR A 37 -2.73 2.74 23.50
N ILE A 38 -1.76 3.66 23.55
CA ILE A 38 -0.48 3.43 24.24
C ILE A 38 -0.71 3.25 25.75
N THR A 39 -1.53 4.09 26.38
CA THR A 39 -1.82 3.98 27.82
C THR A 39 -2.55 2.67 28.15
N GLN A 40 -3.46 2.21 27.29
CA GLN A 40 -4.15 0.93 27.47
C GLN A 40 -3.16 -0.25 27.51
N ILE A 41 -2.07 -0.21 26.73
CA ILE A 41 -1.03 -1.25 26.76
C ILE A 41 -0.45 -1.42 28.18
N PHE A 42 -0.27 -0.31 28.91
CA PHE A 42 0.32 -0.30 30.25
C PHE A 42 -0.72 -0.44 31.38
N THR A 43 -2.00 -0.21 31.07
CA THR A 43 -3.10 -0.28 32.07
C THR A 43 -3.97 -1.51 31.89
N THR A 44 -3.55 -2.48 31.05
CA THR A 44 -4.26 -3.75 30.92
C THR A 44 -4.30 -4.48 32.25
N THR A 45 -5.50 -4.88 32.69
CA THR A 45 -5.71 -5.58 33.93
C THR A 45 -5.74 -7.08 33.73
N ASP A 46 -5.13 -7.82 34.65
CA ASP A 46 -5.24 -9.28 34.71
C ASP A 46 -6.66 -9.71 35.14
N SER A 47 -7.00 -10.98 34.98
CA SER A 47 -8.26 -11.61 35.41
C SER A 47 -8.60 -11.36 36.90
N ALA A 48 -7.61 -11.00 37.71
CA ALA A 48 -7.74 -10.62 39.13
C ALA A 48 -7.97 -9.11 39.35
N GLY A 49 -8.03 -8.29 38.26
CA GLY A 49 -8.23 -6.83 38.39
C GLY A 49 -6.97 -6.02 38.70
N ASN A 50 -5.78 -6.65 38.75
CA ASN A 50 -4.52 -5.96 38.97
C ASN A 50 -3.92 -5.49 37.65
N ILE A 51 -3.31 -4.30 37.63
CA ILE A 51 -2.58 -3.79 36.46
C ILE A 51 -1.34 -4.63 36.24
N ASP A 52 -1.26 -5.34 35.11
CA ASP A 52 -0.06 -6.07 34.66
C ASP A 52 0.55 -5.38 33.43
N PRO A 53 1.59 -4.53 33.59
CA PRO A 53 2.25 -3.85 32.48
C PRO A 53 2.92 -4.81 31.48
N LEU A 54 3.14 -6.06 31.88
CA LEU A 54 3.74 -7.10 31.06
C LEU A 54 2.70 -8.02 30.39
N ALA A 55 1.40 -7.83 30.67
CA ALA A 55 0.33 -8.66 30.13
C ALA A 55 0.35 -8.68 28.58
N VAL A 56 0.57 -7.52 27.94
CA VAL A 56 0.68 -7.41 26.49
C VAL A 56 1.89 -8.17 25.96
N ILE A 57 3.03 -8.07 26.62
CA ILE A 57 4.24 -8.79 26.22
C ILE A 57 4.03 -10.30 26.36
N ARG A 58 3.43 -10.74 27.47
CA ARG A 58 3.09 -12.17 27.66
C ARG A 58 2.10 -12.64 26.60
N PHE A 59 1.12 -11.83 26.25
CA PHE A 59 0.14 -12.14 25.21
C PHE A 59 0.81 -12.35 23.84
N PHE A 60 1.83 -11.54 23.48
CA PHE A 60 2.60 -11.72 22.25
C PHE A 60 3.36 -13.04 22.18
N PHE A 61 3.76 -13.59 23.32
CA PHE A 61 4.48 -14.86 23.40
C PHE A 61 3.60 -16.05 23.80
N ALA A 62 2.31 -15.82 24.07
CA ALA A 62 1.37 -16.85 24.47
C ALA A 62 0.50 -17.31 23.29
N GLY A 63 0.08 -18.55 23.32
CA GLY A 63 -0.87 -19.12 22.37
C GLY A 63 -0.36 -19.10 20.92
N ASN A 64 -1.24 -18.74 19.98
CA ASN A 64 -0.96 -18.74 18.55
C ASN A 64 -0.40 -17.40 18.01
N MET A 65 -0.17 -16.40 18.89
CA MET A 65 0.33 -15.08 18.48
C MET A 65 1.66 -15.12 17.71
N PRO A 66 2.65 -15.91 18.09
CA PRO A 66 3.89 -16.02 17.30
C PRO A 66 3.63 -16.48 15.86
N SER A 67 2.66 -17.38 15.66
CA SER A 67 2.27 -17.85 14.33
C SER A 67 1.64 -16.74 13.51
N TYR A 68 0.76 -15.93 14.07
CA TYR A 68 0.15 -14.79 13.39
C TYR A 68 1.20 -13.73 13.01
N VAL A 69 2.13 -13.43 13.91
CA VAL A 69 3.25 -12.52 13.61
C VAL A 69 4.12 -13.06 12.47
N MET A 70 4.41 -14.36 12.48
CA MET A 70 5.18 -15.00 11.42
C MET A 70 4.43 -15.00 10.08
N ASN A 71 3.13 -15.24 10.09
CA ASN A 71 2.28 -15.19 8.90
C ASN A 71 2.23 -13.77 8.31
N SER A 72 2.10 -12.74 9.14
CA SER A 72 2.13 -11.34 8.71
C SER A 72 3.51 -10.96 8.13
N LEU A 73 4.60 -11.41 8.76
CA LEU A 73 5.95 -11.16 8.26
C LEU A 73 6.19 -11.87 6.91
N LYS A 74 5.76 -13.12 6.80
CA LYS A 74 5.83 -13.89 5.55
C LYS A 74 5.04 -13.19 4.44
N LEU A 75 3.83 -12.74 4.73
CA LEU A 75 3.00 -11.99 3.78
C LEU A 75 3.69 -10.70 3.35
N ALA A 76 4.21 -9.90 4.29
CA ALA A 76 4.89 -8.65 3.98
C ALA A 76 6.11 -8.85 3.09
N VAL A 77 6.96 -9.85 3.38
CA VAL A 77 8.14 -10.17 2.56
C VAL A 77 7.75 -10.63 1.16
N CYS A 78 6.80 -11.58 1.05
CA CYS A 78 6.32 -12.04 -0.25
C CYS A 78 5.67 -10.91 -1.05
N LEU A 79 4.89 -10.04 -0.39
CA LEU A 79 4.25 -8.90 -1.02
C LEU A 79 5.28 -7.91 -1.57
N VAL A 80 6.34 -7.61 -0.82
CA VAL A 80 7.44 -6.76 -1.30
C VAL A 80 8.04 -7.31 -2.58
N ILE A 81 8.32 -8.60 -2.62
CA ILE A 81 8.92 -9.24 -3.80
C ILE A 81 7.98 -9.15 -5.01
N THR A 82 6.73 -9.58 -4.84
CA THR A 82 5.75 -9.62 -5.94
C THR A 82 5.39 -8.23 -6.45
N VAL A 83 5.14 -7.27 -5.56
CA VAL A 83 4.79 -5.89 -5.94
C VAL A 83 5.95 -5.19 -6.64
N ASN A 84 7.19 -5.37 -6.17
CA ASN A 84 8.35 -4.80 -6.86
C ASN A 84 8.51 -5.41 -8.27
N ILE A 85 8.39 -6.74 -8.42
CA ILE A 85 8.49 -7.38 -9.74
C ILE A 85 7.39 -6.87 -10.67
N VAL A 86 6.14 -6.95 -10.25
CA VAL A 86 4.98 -6.56 -11.07
C VAL A 86 4.96 -5.04 -11.32
N GLY A 87 5.18 -4.23 -10.27
CA GLY A 87 5.15 -2.78 -10.37
C GLY A 87 6.25 -2.22 -11.25
N ILE A 88 7.50 -2.68 -11.10
CA ILE A 88 8.61 -2.26 -11.97
C ILE A 88 8.32 -2.68 -13.42
N SER A 89 7.88 -3.93 -13.63
CA SER A 89 7.58 -4.42 -14.97
C SER A 89 6.50 -3.60 -15.67
N ILE A 90 5.40 -3.31 -15.00
CA ILE A 90 4.30 -2.50 -15.54
C ILE A 90 4.78 -1.10 -15.88
N VAL A 91 5.52 -0.46 -14.98
CA VAL A 91 5.99 0.92 -15.18
C VAL A 91 7.01 1.00 -16.32
N LEU A 92 7.94 0.06 -16.40
CA LEU A 92 8.89 0.01 -17.52
C LEU A 92 8.18 -0.19 -18.85
N LEU A 93 7.19 -1.09 -18.91
CA LEU A 93 6.43 -1.33 -20.14
C LEU A 93 5.61 -0.12 -20.56
N THR A 94 5.03 0.62 -19.61
CA THR A 94 4.10 1.72 -19.92
C THR A 94 4.77 3.09 -20.06
N GLU A 95 5.88 3.36 -19.35
CA GLU A 95 6.49 4.68 -19.32
C GLU A 95 7.87 4.74 -20.00
N TYR A 96 8.63 3.64 -19.97
CA TYR A 96 9.94 3.61 -20.62
C TYR A 96 9.89 3.06 -22.05
N PHE A 97 9.19 1.94 -22.27
CA PHE A 97 9.06 1.32 -23.58
C PHE A 97 7.85 1.82 -24.37
N ASP A 98 6.90 2.48 -23.73
CA ASP A 98 5.65 3.04 -24.31
C ASP A 98 4.97 2.07 -25.29
N ILE A 99 4.70 0.85 -24.85
CA ILE A 99 4.13 -0.23 -25.67
C ILE A 99 2.74 0.15 -26.19
N LYS A 100 2.35 -0.43 -27.33
CA LYS A 100 0.99 -0.29 -27.88
C LYS A 100 -0.02 -0.77 -26.81
N GLY A 101 -0.93 0.13 -26.39
CA GLY A 101 -1.89 -0.15 -25.30
C GLY A 101 -1.46 0.33 -23.90
N ALA A 102 -0.29 0.97 -23.75
CA ALA A 102 0.18 1.54 -22.49
C ALA A 102 -0.86 2.43 -21.80
N LYS A 103 -1.67 3.18 -22.58
CA LYS A 103 -2.75 4.03 -22.01
C LYS A 103 -3.85 3.21 -21.32
N ILE A 104 -4.26 2.08 -21.91
CA ILE A 104 -5.30 1.20 -21.36
C ILE A 104 -4.76 0.53 -20.09
N LEU A 105 -3.54 0.00 -20.15
CA LEU A 105 -2.89 -0.64 -19.00
C LEU A 105 -2.71 0.37 -17.86
N ARG A 106 -2.31 1.60 -18.16
CA ARG A 106 -2.18 2.71 -17.20
C ARG A 106 -3.52 3.04 -16.53
N LEU A 107 -4.59 3.18 -17.28
CA LEU A 107 -5.93 3.40 -16.71
C LEU A 107 -6.32 2.21 -15.81
N GLY A 108 -6.09 0.97 -16.26
CA GLY A 108 -6.44 -0.22 -15.51
C GLY A 108 -5.82 -0.27 -14.11
N TYR A 109 -4.52 -0.07 -13.97
CA TYR A 109 -3.90 -0.12 -12.64
C TYR A 109 -4.10 1.18 -11.81
N MET A 110 -4.31 2.34 -12.44
CA MET A 110 -4.63 3.56 -11.70
C MET A 110 -6.03 3.53 -11.09
N THR A 111 -6.97 2.78 -11.64
CA THR A 111 -8.32 2.64 -11.05
C THR A 111 -8.27 2.00 -9.67
N THR A 112 -7.27 1.17 -9.37
CA THR A 112 -7.12 0.55 -8.05
C THR A 112 -6.82 1.57 -6.93
N LEU A 113 -6.34 2.77 -7.26
CA LEU A 113 -6.17 3.86 -6.28
C LEU A 113 -7.51 4.46 -5.81
N ILE A 114 -8.58 4.27 -6.56
CA ILE A 114 -9.90 4.85 -6.27
C ILE A 114 -10.69 3.95 -5.33
N TYR A 115 -10.48 2.64 -5.39
CA TYR A 115 -11.23 1.68 -4.59
C TYR A 115 -10.63 1.52 -3.19
N SER A 116 -11.51 1.35 -2.19
CA SER A 116 -11.07 0.92 -0.86
C SER A 116 -10.56 -0.52 -0.91
N GLY A 117 -9.65 -0.88 0.00
CA GLY A 117 -9.11 -2.25 0.06
C GLY A 117 -10.20 -3.32 0.14
N VAL A 118 -11.25 -3.09 0.94
CA VAL A 118 -12.40 -4.00 1.07
C VAL A 118 -13.15 -4.16 -0.25
N ALA A 119 -13.48 -3.05 -0.92
CA ALA A 119 -14.21 -3.09 -2.20
C ALA A 119 -13.40 -3.83 -3.28
N LEU A 120 -12.08 -3.66 -3.28
CA LEU A 120 -11.20 -4.33 -4.22
C LEU A 120 -11.18 -5.85 -3.97
N VAL A 121 -11.01 -6.29 -2.71
CA VAL A 121 -11.05 -7.73 -2.34
C VAL A 121 -12.40 -8.34 -2.70
N THR A 122 -13.51 -7.67 -2.38
CA THR A 122 -14.85 -8.14 -2.73
C THR A 122 -15.02 -8.27 -4.26
N GLY A 123 -14.48 -7.33 -5.03
CA GLY A 123 -14.46 -7.42 -6.50
C GLY A 123 -13.69 -8.64 -7.02
N TYR A 124 -12.54 -8.96 -6.41
CA TYR A 124 -11.79 -10.18 -6.74
C TYR A 124 -12.55 -11.45 -6.36
N LEU A 125 -13.17 -11.49 -5.17
CA LEU A 125 -14.03 -12.62 -4.77
C LEU A 125 -15.17 -12.82 -5.77
N PHE A 126 -15.88 -11.77 -6.18
CA PHE A 126 -16.94 -11.87 -7.17
C PHE A 126 -16.47 -12.49 -8.49
N LEU A 127 -15.21 -12.29 -8.88
CA LEU A 127 -14.64 -12.84 -10.11
C LEU A 127 -14.07 -14.26 -9.94
N TYR A 128 -13.40 -14.53 -8.82
CA TYR A 128 -12.53 -15.71 -8.67
C TYR A 128 -12.97 -16.69 -7.58
N ASP A 129 -14.03 -16.40 -6.82
CA ASP A 129 -14.60 -17.33 -5.82
C ASP A 129 -15.12 -18.60 -6.50
N SER A 130 -15.49 -19.58 -5.71
CA SER A 130 -16.00 -20.91 -6.17
C SER A 130 -17.07 -20.83 -7.24
N ASP A 131 -17.98 -19.88 -7.11
CA ASP A 131 -19.07 -19.59 -8.06
C ASP A 131 -18.79 -18.32 -8.91
N GLY A 132 -17.59 -17.80 -8.86
CA GLY A 132 -17.16 -16.61 -9.59
C GLY A 132 -17.16 -16.82 -11.11
N ILE A 133 -17.30 -15.72 -11.86
CA ILE A 133 -17.38 -15.73 -13.32
C ILE A 133 -16.14 -16.42 -13.94
N MET A 134 -14.94 -16.07 -13.45
CA MET A 134 -13.68 -16.64 -13.96
C MET A 134 -13.51 -18.10 -13.57
N THR A 135 -13.88 -18.48 -12.34
CA THR A 135 -13.81 -19.87 -11.87
C THR A 135 -14.78 -20.75 -12.65
N THR A 136 -15.99 -20.28 -12.90
CA THR A 136 -16.98 -20.99 -13.72
C THR A 136 -16.49 -21.17 -15.15
N TRP A 137 -15.91 -20.14 -15.76
CA TRP A 137 -15.34 -20.23 -17.10
C TRP A 137 -14.14 -21.18 -17.18
N LEU A 138 -13.21 -21.10 -16.20
CA LEU A 138 -12.04 -21.97 -16.09
C LEU A 138 -12.43 -23.42 -15.84
N SER A 139 -13.44 -23.70 -15.02
CA SER A 139 -13.92 -25.06 -14.77
C SER A 139 -14.55 -25.71 -16.00
N GLY A 140 -15.07 -24.92 -16.93
CA GLY A 140 -15.51 -25.39 -18.25
C GLY A 140 -14.36 -25.87 -19.14
N ILE A 141 -13.16 -25.29 -18.98
CA ILE A 141 -11.96 -25.67 -19.72
C ILE A 141 -11.19 -26.80 -19.00
N PHE A 142 -11.14 -26.71 -17.67
CA PHE A 142 -10.43 -27.64 -16.78
C PHE A 142 -11.40 -28.28 -15.78
N PRO A 143 -12.10 -29.38 -16.15
CA PRO A 143 -13.17 -29.98 -15.30
C PRO A 143 -12.68 -30.48 -13.93
N ASN A 144 -11.39 -30.79 -13.80
CA ASN A 144 -10.79 -31.31 -12.55
C ASN A 144 -10.17 -30.21 -11.67
N MET A 145 -10.40 -28.94 -11.97
CA MET A 145 -9.86 -27.82 -11.20
C MET A 145 -10.59 -27.69 -9.86
N ASP A 146 -9.84 -27.49 -8.78
CA ASP A 146 -10.43 -27.13 -7.49
C ASP A 146 -11.09 -25.75 -7.59
N LYS A 147 -12.39 -25.67 -7.32
CA LYS A 147 -13.16 -24.43 -7.38
C LYS A 147 -12.78 -23.45 -6.27
N ASN A 148 -12.20 -23.95 -5.16
CA ASN A 148 -11.75 -23.11 -4.05
C ASN A 148 -10.28 -22.63 -4.20
N TRP A 149 -9.76 -22.61 -5.43
CA TRP A 149 -8.37 -22.23 -5.71
C TRP A 149 -8.01 -20.81 -5.28
N PHE A 150 -8.99 -19.90 -5.25
CA PHE A 150 -8.80 -18.49 -4.88
C PHE A 150 -9.13 -18.26 -3.40
N SER A 151 -8.34 -18.85 -2.51
CA SER A 151 -8.48 -18.73 -1.05
C SER A 151 -7.12 -18.76 -0.37
N GLY A 152 -7.06 -18.35 0.89
CA GLY A 152 -5.87 -18.39 1.72
C GLY A 152 -4.74 -17.46 1.26
N PHE A 153 -3.52 -17.83 1.59
CA PHE A 153 -2.31 -17.01 1.35
C PHE A 153 -2.14 -16.53 -0.10
N ASN A 154 -2.35 -17.43 -1.06
CA ASN A 154 -2.12 -17.10 -2.47
C ASN A 154 -3.12 -16.07 -3.00
N ALA A 155 -4.38 -16.17 -2.59
CA ALA A 155 -5.42 -15.21 -2.96
C ALA A 155 -5.17 -13.83 -2.34
N VAL A 156 -4.75 -13.79 -1.06
CA VAL A 156 -4.35 -12.56 -0.37
C VAL A 156 -3.17 -11.92 -1.09
N LEU A 157 -2.10 -12.68 -1.35
CA LEU A 157 -0.89 -12.20 -2.01
C LEU A 157 -1.21 -11.66 -3.41
N PHE A 158 -2.01 -12.38 -4.19
CA PHE A 158 -2.45 -11.95 -5.53
C PHE A 158 -3.20 -10.63 -5.47
N THR A 159 -4.26 -10.56 -4.67
CA THR A 159 -5.11 -9.36 -4.55
C THR A 159 -4.31 -8.15 -4.07
N MET A 160 -3.50 -8.31 -3.02
CA MET A 160 -2.69 -7.24 -2.47
C MET A 160 -1.56 -6.81 -3.42
N THR A 161 -0.99 -7.74 -4.20
CA THR A 161 0.02 -7.39 -5.21
C THR A 161 -0.54 -6.39 -6.21
N PHE A 162 -1.70 -6.67 -6.79
CA PHE A 162 -2.31 -5.74 -7.76
C PHE A 162 -2.81 -4.46 -7.10
N ALA A 163 -3.32 -4.52 -5.87
CA ALA A 163 -3.71 -3.33 -5.12
C ALA A 163 -2.53 -2.38 -4.88
N CYS A 164 -1.39 -2.90 -4.43
CA CYS A 164 -0.20 -2.10 -4.12
C CYS A 164 0.59 -1.66 -5.36
N THR A 165 0.43 -2.35 -6.50
CA THR A 165 1.11 -2.01 -7.76
C THR A 165 0.79 -0.60 -8.25
N SER A 166 -0.40 -0.08 -7.97
CA SER A 166 -0.80 1.29 -8.33
C SER A 166 0.08 2.36 -7.68
N ASN A 167 0.53 2.15 -6.44
CA ASN A 167 1.47 3.05 -5.79
C ASN A 167 2.82 3.05 -6.51
N HIS A 168 3.34 1.87 -6.88
CA HIS A 168 4.56 1.76 -7.68
C HIS A 168 4.42 2.47 -9.01
N ALA A 169 3.30 2.27 -9.69
CA ALA A 169 3.00 2.92 -10.95
C ALA A 169 3.01 4.44 -10.84
N LEU A 170 2.39 4.99 -9.81
CA LEU A 170 2.32 6.44 -9.60
C LEU A 170 3.70 7.06 -9.30
N PHE A 171 4.42 6.50 -8.33
CA PHE A 171 5.69 7.08 -7.87
C PHE A 171 6.84 6.83 -8.84
N LEU A 172 6.98 5.61 -9.38
CA LEU A 172 8.03 5.31 -10.36
C LEU A 172 7.82 6.05 -11.68
N ARG A 173 6.57 6.24 -12.12
CA ARG A 173 6.27 7.07 -13.27
C ARG A 173 6.82 8.49 -13.11
N ASN A 174 6.58 9.10 -11.95
CA ASN A 174 7.08 10.43 -11.68
C ASN A 174 8.61 10.46 -11.63
N ALA A 175 9.23 9.45 -11.05
CA ALA A 175 10.68 9.31 -11.00
C ALA A 175 11.30 9.12 -12.41
N ILE A 176 10.69 8.30 -13.27
CA ILE A 176 11.15 8.12 -14.67
C ILE A 176 11.04 9.44 -15.44
N ARG A 177 9.95 10.18 -15.26
CA ARG A 177 9.73 11.47 -15.96
C ARG A 177 10.64 12.58 -15.44
N ALA A 178 11.18 12.45 -14.23
CA ALA A 178 12.14 13.40 -13.67
C ALA A 178 13.59 13.15 -14.17
N ILE A 179 13.85 12.04 -14.87
CA ILE A 179 15.16 11.74 -15.43
C ILE A 179 15.46 12.75 -16.56
N ASP A 180 16.63 13.40 -16.48
CA ASP A 180 17.08 14.27 -17.54
C ASP A 180 17.32 13.49 -18.83
N TYR A 181 16.51 13.79 -19.83
CA TYR A 181 16.58 13.14 -21.15
C TYR A 181 17.95 13.31 -21.81
N ASN A 182 18.65 14.43 -21.57
CA ASN A 182 19.98 14.66 -22.11
C ASN A 182 20.99 13.60 -21.65
N THR A 183 20.87 13.12 -20.42
CA THR A 183 21.70 12.02 -19.90
C THR A 183 21.46 10.72 -20.63
N VAL A 184 20.20 10.41 -20.95
CA VAL A 184 19.80 9.22 -21.73
C VAL A 184 20.31 9.33 -23.17
N GLU A 185 20.17 10.51 -23.77
CA GLU A 185 20.63 10.78 -25.14
C GLU A 185 22.14 10.72 -25.25
N ALA A 186 22.88 11.33 -24.33
CA ALA A 186 24.33 11.24 -24.27
C ALA A 186 24.84 9.78 -24.20
N ALA A 187 24.19 8.96 -23.35
CA ALA A 187 24.52 7.54 -23.26
C ALA A 187 24.27 6.79 -24.58
N ARG A 188 23.20 7.12 -25.30
CA ARG A 188 22.87 6.54 -26.62
C ARG A 188 23.87 6.99 -27.70
N ASN A 189 24.27 8.26 -27.71
CA ASN A 189 25.25 8.80 -28.63
C ASN A 189 26.64 8.16 -28.43
N LEU A 190 26.95 7.70 -27.22
CA LEU A 190 28.14 6.90 -26.91
C LEU A 190 27.99 5.41 -27.30
N GLY A 191 26.94 5.05 -28.05
CA GLY A 191 26.71 3.68 -28.56
C GLY A 191 26.12 2.72 -27.53
N ALA A 192 25.59 3.19 -26.39
CA ALA A 192 24.97 2.30 -25.43
C ALA A 192 23.64 1.75 -25.95
N LYS A 193 23.49 0.43 -25.90
CA LYS A 193 22.22 -0.25 -26.24
C LYS A 193 21.11 0.15 -25.24
N PRO A 194 19.82 0.19 -25.66
CA PRO A 194 18.70 0.61 -24.81
C PRO A 194 18.65 -0.10 -23.43
N PHE A 195 18.91 -1.38 -23.41
CA PHE A 195 18.94 -2.17 -22.17
C PHE A 195 20.11 -1.78 -21.24
N LYS A 196 21.25 -1.41 -21.81
CA LYS A 196 22.41 -0.93 -21.03
C LYS A 196 22.13 0.45 -20.44
N VAL A 197 21.44 1.32 -21.17
CA VAL A 197 20.98 2.63 -20.67
C VAL A 197 19.99 2.43 -19.55
N LEU A 198 19.02 1.51 -19.69
CA LEU A 198 18.06 1.17 -18.65
C LEU A 198 18.76 0.75 -17.36
N LEU A 199 19.71 -0.20 -17.41
CA LEU A 199 20.39 -0.73 -16.23
C LEU A 199 21.41 0.23 -15.60
N LYS A 200 22.11 1.03 -16.41
CA LYS A 200 23.20 1.86 -15.90
C LYS A 200 22.84 3.32 -15.65
N VAL A 201 21.75 3.82 -16.23
CA VAL A 201 21.30 5.20 -16.08
C VAL A 201 19.94 5.27 -15.39
N VAL A 202 18.94 4.63 -15.97
CA VAL A 202 17.55 4.73 -15.49
C VAL A 202 17.38 4.02 -14.15
N PHE A 203 17.76 2.76 -14.07
CA PHE A 203 17.55 1.94 -12.87
C PHE A 203 18.22 2.50 -11.61
N PRO A 204 19.51 2.93 -11.63
CA PRO A 204 20.13 3.55 -10.46
C PRO A 204 19.42 4.82 -9.99
N THR A 205 18.89 5.62 -10.90
CA THR A 205 18.12 6.83 -10.56
C THR A 205 16.80 6.49 -9.88
N LEU A 206 16.24 5.31 -10.14
CA LEU A 206 14.99 4.84 -9.52
C LEU A 206 15.19 4.19 -8.13
N ILE A 207 16.42 3.80 -7.76
CA ILE A 207 16.70 3.09 -6.49
C ILE A 207 16.14 3.82 -5.27
N PRO A 208 16.32 5.14 -5.07
CA PRO A 208 15.80 5.82 -3.90
C PRO A 208 14.27 5.75 -3.80
N THR A 209 13.59 5.89 -4.93
CA THR A 209 12.12 5.77 -5.01
C THR A 209 11.67 4.34 -4.76
N LEU A 210 12.38 3.35 -5.34
CA LEU A 210 12.10 1.93 -5.12
C LEU A 210 12.29 1.54 -3.66
N PHE A 211 13.32 2.04 -3.00
CA PHE A 211 13.55 1.79 -1.58
C PHE A 211 12.37 2.32 -0.74
N SER A 212 11.94 3.56 -0.98
CA SER A 212 10.78 4.15 -0.28
C SER A 212 9.50 3.34 -0.51
N LEU A 213 9.25 2.91 -1.74
CA LEU A 213 8.09 2.07 -2.08
C LEU A 213 8.17 0.69 -1.46
N THR A 214 9.35 0.10 -1.39
CA THR A 214 9.59 -1.19 -0.73
C THR A 214 9.24 -1.13 0.75
N VAL A 215 9.71 -0.09 1.46
CA VAL A 215 9.37 0.13 2.87
C VAL A 215 7.88 0.35 3.06
N MET A 216 7.25 1.18 2.21
CA MET A 216 5.81 1.41 2.25
C MET A 216 5.02 0.12 2.04
N THR A 217 5.41 -0.69 1.05
CA THR A 217 4.76 -1.97 0.75
C THR A 217 4.93 -2.97 1.89
N PHE A 218 6.11 -3.02 2.51
CA PHE A 218 6.38 -3.87 3.67
C PHE A 218 5.46 -3.52 4.85
N ILE A 219 5.35 -2.23 5.18
CA ILE A 219 4.44 -1.75 6.24
C ILE A 219 2.99 -2.09 5.89
N THR A 220 2.57 -1.88 4.63
CA THR A 220 1.22 -2.23 4.17
C THR A 220 0.94 -3.74 4.33
N GLY A 221 1.92 -4.59 4.04
CA GLY A 221 1.82 -6.03 4.22
C GLY A 221 1.69 -6.44 5.69
N LEU A 222 2.48 -5.83 6.59
CA LEU A 222 2.38 -6.07 8.03
C LEU A 222 1.05 -5.63 8.63
N CYS A 223 0.51 -4.51 8.16
CA CYS A 223 -0.75 -3.94 8.63
C CYS A 223 -1.98 -4.47 7.88
N ALA A 224 -1.80 -5.46 7.00
CA ALA A 224 -2.90 -6.03 6.22
C ALA A 224 -3.88 -6.75 7.15
N MET A 225 -5.13 -6.31 7.15
CA MET A 225 -6.21 -6.92 7.92
C MET A 225 -7.37 -7.36 7.01
N SER A 226 -7.85 -6.48 6.15
CA SER A 226 -9.07 -6.71 5.37
C SER A 226 -8.94 -7.86 4.37
N ALA A 227 -7.81 -7.96 3.66
CA ALA A 227 -7.62 -9.01 2.68
C ALA A 227 -7.46 -10.40 3.33
N PRO A 228 -6.59 -10.60 4.35
CA PRO A 228 -6.52 -11.86 5.08
C PRO A 228 -7.87 -12.31 5.64
N THR A 229 -8.58 -11.42 6.33
CA THR A 229 -9.88 -11.76 6.96
C THR A 229 -10.94 -12.17 5.94
N LEU A 230 -11.02 -11.48 4.79
CA LEU A 230 -12.03 -11.77 3.77
C LEU A 230 -11.70 -13.01 2.92
N LEU A 231 -10.41 -13.33 2.76
CA LEU A 231 -9.93 -14.44 1.94
C LEU A 231 -9.57 -15.70 2.76
N GLY A 232 -9.88 -15.70 4.06
CA GLY A 232 -9.70 -16.86 4.95
C GLY A 232 -8.24 -17.24 5.18
N TYR A 233 -7.39 -16.24 5.42
CA TYR A 233 -6.00 -16.42 5.81
C TYR A 233 -5.75 -15.84 7.21
N ASP A 234 -5.57 -16.72 8.20
CA ASP A 234 -5.32 -16.41 9.61
C ASP A 234 -3.84 -16.60 9.99
#